data_6c3e51ac4d054435b0614416a38c1ab4
#
_entry.id   6c3e51ac4d054435b0614416a38c1ab4
#
_cell.length_a   1.000
_cell.length_b   1.000
_cell.length_c   1.000
_cell.angle_alpha   90.00
_cell.angle_beta   90.00
_cell.angle_gamma   90.00
#
_symmetry.space_group_name_H-M   'P 1'
#
loop_
_entity.id
_entity.type
_entity.pdbx_description
1 polymer ?
#
loop_
_entity_poly.entity_id
_entity_poly.type
_entity_poly.pdbx_seq_one_letter_code
_entity_poly.pdbx_strand_id
1 'polypeptide(L)'
;MNRRIFFIAATLALLWGPRQTFAQEFSCSVNINDEQLDGTSYDYVKQTLATELTAYINEYRWTETEVLEHERINCQISIVLTGASTDYTYSAEAVISARRPIYGTMQETTSIILSDQAWQFSYPEGRSLVHDELSFEALTGFVDYYAYLMLGFDFDSFAELGGNEYFAKAQDVVDLAQSSSAIGWARSSNNRRNRFTLVADMMNSSYDDLRRAYYQYHREALDGFTRNPD
;
A
#
# COMPACT_ATOMS: atom_id res chain seq x y z
N MET A 1 -53.17 -12.02 22.73
CA MET A 1 -52.40 -10.81 22.29
C MET A 1 -50.88 -11.00 22.32
N ASN A 2 -50.33 -12.13 22.81
CA ASN A 2 -48.88 -12.31 22.99
C ASN A 2 -48.14 -13.10 21.91
N ARG A 3 -48.80 -13.75 20.94
CA ARG A 3 -48.11 -14.54 19.88
C ARG A 3 -47.58 -13.69 18.72
N ARG A 4 -48.19 -12.53 18.44
CA ARG A 4 -47.75 -11.63 17.36
C ARG A 4 -46.51 -10.81 17.72
N ILE A 5 -46.29 -10.52 19.01
CA ILE A 5 -45.12 -9.79 19.51
C ILE A 5 -43.88 -10.66 19.49
N PHE A 6 -44.02 -11.98 19.70
CA PHE A 6 -42.89 -12.94 19.64
C PHE A 6 -42.34 -13.10 18.22
N PHE A 7 -43.19 -13.06 17.17
CA PHE A 7 -42.76 -13.15 15.79
C PHE A 7 -42.02 -11.88 15.29
N ILE A 8 -42.39 -10.71 15.77
CA ILE A 8 -41.73 -9.44 15.42
C ILE A 8 -40.38 -9.35 16.10
N ALA A 9 -40.22 -9.80 17.34
CA ALA A 9 -38.93 -9.81 18.04
C ALA A 9 -37.94 -10.85 17.40
N ALA A 10 -38.42 -11.99 16.94
CA ALA A 10 -37.58 -13.00 16.27
C ALA A 10 -37.12 -12.55 14.88
N THR A 11 -37.94 -11.76 14.15
CA THR A 11 -37.56 -11.22 12.84
C THR A 11 -36.55 -10.06 12.97
N LEU A 12 -36.60 -9.27 14.03
CA LEU A 12 -35.60 -8.21 14.28
C LEU A 12 -34.23 -8.77 14.70
N ALA A 13 -34.20 -9.90 15.40
CA ALA A 13 -32.94 -10.54 15.82
C ALA A 13 -32.19 -11.18 14.65
N LEU A 14 -32.85 -11.54 13.57
CA LEU A 14 -32.22 -12.08 12.36
C LEU A 14 -31.50 -11.01 11.50
N LEU A 15 -31.74 -9.72 11.75
CA LEU A 15 -31.08 -8.62 11.06
C LEU A 15 -29.74 -8.22 11.72
N TRP A 16 -29.42 -8.76 12.91
CA TRP A 16 -28.17 -8.57 13.62
C TRP A 16 -27.26 -9.81 13.53
N GLY A 17 -27.17 -10.40 12.34
CA GLY A 17 -26.08 -11.35 12.07
C GLY A 17 -24.74 -10.66 12.30
N PRO A 18 -23.69 -11.38 12.75
CA PRO A 18 -22.35 -10.80 12.83
C PRO A 18 -22.02 -10.27 11.43
N ARG A 19 -21.90 -8.96 11.28
CA ARG A 19 -21.26 -8.37 10.13
C ARG A 19 -19.82 -8.82 10.23
N GLN A 20 -19.40 -9.75 9.42
CA GLN A 20 -18.00 -10.05 9.23
C GLN A 20 -17.38 -8.74 8.72
N THR A 21 -16.73 -8.02 9.60
CA THR A 21 -15.81 -6.96 9.22
C THR A 21 -14.61 -7.69 8.64
N PHE A 22 -14.56 -7.78 7.31
CA PHE A 22 -13.35 -8.24 6.63
C PHE A 22 -12.23 -7.31 7.07
N ALA A 23 -11.14 -7.88 7.53
CA ALA A 23 -9.95 -7.11 7.81
C ALA A 23 -9.39 -6.62 6.47
N GLN A 24 -9.03 -5.34 6.42
CA GLN A 24 -8.35 -4.78 5.26
C GLN A 24 -6.92 -5.32 5.24
N GLU A 25 -6.30 -5.33 4.07
CA GLU A 25 -5.03 -6.02 3.82
C GLU A 25 -3.85 -5.38 4.55
N PHE A 26 -3.94 -4.08 4.83
CA PHE A 26 -2.86 -3.31 5.44
C PHE A 26 -3.10 -2.95 6.90
N SER A 27 -1.99 -2.95 7.65
CA SER A 27 -1.82 -2.26 8.93
C SER A 27 -0.66 -1.29 8.77
N CYS A 28 -0.91 -0.18 8.09
CA CYS A 28 0.10 0.79 7.68
C CYS A 28 0.11 2.01 8.58
N SER A 29 1.30 2.50 8.90
CA SER A 29 1.53 3.80 9.53
C SER A 29 2.18 4.77 8.55
N VAL A 30 1.68 6.00 8.48
CA VAL A 30 2.30 7.08 7.70
C VAL A 30 2.89 8.09 8.65
N ASN A 31 4.18 8.39 8.48
CA ASN A 31 4.90 9.39 9.24
C ASN A 31 5.43 10.48 8.31
N ILE A 32 5.29 11.73 8.72
CA ILE A 32 5.75 12.88 7.94
C ILE A 32 6.79 13.66 8.75
N ASN A 33 7.96 13.88 8.14
CA ASN A 33 8.93 14.85 8.59
C ASN A 33 8.75 16.12 7.75
N ASP A 34 8.44 17.22 8.42
CA ASP A 34 8.14 18.54 7.85
C ASP A 34 9.15 19.62 8.29
N GLU A 35 10.29 19.22 8.89
CA GLU A 35 11.31 20.13 9.42
C GLU A 35 11.87 21.08 8.37
N GLN A 36 11.78 20.74 7.09
CA GLN A 36 12.25 21.59 5.98
C GLN A 36 11.19 22.60 5.51
N LEU A 37 9.96 22.55 6.05
CA LEU A 37 8.90 23.51 5.75
C LEU A 37 8.79 24.58 6.83
N ASP A 38 9.36 25.73 6.58
CA ASP A 38 9.28 26.87 7.49
C ASP A 38 7.94 27.62 7.38
N GLY A 39 7.39 28.07 8.52
CA GLY A 39 6.24 28.95 8.63
C GLY A 39 4.90 28.25 8.84
N THR A 40 3.88 29.04 9.14
CA THR A 40 2.51 28.59 9.47
C THR A 40 1.66 28.29 8.24
N SER A 41 2.09 28.70 7.04
CA SER A 41 1.34 28.53 5.79
C SER A 41 1.13 27.05 5.41
N TYR A 42 1.83 26.12 6.07
CA TYR A 42 1.79 24.69 5.80
C TYR A 42 1.20 23.87 6.95
N ASP A 43 0.58 24.54 7.94
CA ASP A 43 0.03 23.85 9.14
C ASP A 43 -1.02 22.82 8.76
N TYR A 44 -1.81 23.05 7.72
CA TYR A 44 -2.81 22.11 7.26
C TYR A 44 -2.19 20.76 6.84
N VAL A 45 -1.20 20.77 5.94
CA VAL A 45 -0.55 19.53 5.49
C VAL A 45 0.14 18.82 6.65
N LYS A 46 0.79 19.57 7.54
CA LYS A 46 1.47 19.02 8.72
C LYS A 46 0.50 18.28 9.66
N GLN A 47 -0.73 18.78 9.81
CA GLN A 47 -1.71 18.24 10.75
C GLN A 47 -2.57 17.10 10.15
N THR A 48 -2.83 17.11 8.85
CA THR A 48 -3.87 16.26 8.27
C THR A 48 -3.34 15.16 7.35
N LEU A 49 -2.29 15.42 6.57
CA LEU A 49 -1.84 14.52 5.51
C LEU A 49 -1.49 13.11 6.01
N ALA A 50 -0.77 13.00 7.13
CA ALA A 50 -0.40 11.69 7.68
C ALA A 50 -1.64 10.86 8.06
N THR A 51 -2.63 11.50 8.69
CA THR A 51 -3.87 10.84 9.12
C THR A 51 -4.70 10.41 7.92
N GLU A 52 -4.84 11.28 6.92
CA GLU A 52 -5.64 10.99 5.73
C GLU A 52 -5.00 9.90 4.87
N LEU A 53 -3.68 9.90 4.69
CA LEU A 53 -2.98 8.82 3.98
C LEU A 53 -3.03 7.49 4.75
N THR A 54 -2.94 7.54 6.08
CA THR A 54 -3.11 6.33 6.91
C THR A 54 -4.52 5.74 6.76
N ALA A 55 -5.55 6.57 6.80
CA ALA A 55 -6.93 6.14 6.56
C ALA A 55 -7.09 5.59 5.12
N TYR A 56 -6.58 6.32 4.13
CA TYR A 56 -6.66 5.93 2.72
C TYR A 56 -6.12 4.52 2.47
N ILE A 57 -4.91 4.20 2.95
CA ILE A 57 -4.30 2.89 2.70
C ILE A 57 -4.95 1.77 3.53
N ASN A 58 -5.38 2.06 4.76
CA ASN A 58 -5.91 1.04 5.67
C ASN A 58 -7.41 0.79 5.51
N GLU A 59 -8.18 1.74 4.96
CA GLU A 59 -9.65 1.61 4.88
C GLU A 59 -10.12 1.16 3.49
N TYR A 60 -9.28 1.29 2.45
CA TYR A 60 -9.61 0.78 1.13
C TYR A 60 -9.38 -0.73 1.07
N ARG A 61 -10.25 -1.44 0.34
CA ARG A 61 -10.11 -2.87 0.06
C ARG A 61 -9.34 -3.07 -1.23
N TRP A 62 -8.10 -3.50 -1.11
CA TRP A 62 -7.17 -3.64 -2.24
C TRP A 62 -7.29 -4.95 -3.00
N THR A 63 -7.86 -6.00 -2.35
CA THR A 63 -7.96 -7.33 -2.93
C THR A 63 -9.35 -7.94 -2.74
N GLU A 64 -9.68 -8.96 -3.53
CA GLU A 64 -10.86 -9.80 -3.30
C GLU A 64 -10.56 -10.91 -2.28
N THR A 65 -9.31 -11.09 -1.89
CA THR A 65 -8.88 -12.10 -0.93
C THR A 65 -9.33 -11.71 0.48
N GLU A 66 -9.82 -12.69 1.23
CA GLU A 66 -10.15 -12.51 2.64
C GLU A 66 -8.87 -12.60 3.47
N VAL A 67 -8.50 -11.51 4.13
CA VAL A 67 -7.30 -11.40 4.96
C VAL A 67 -7.72 -11.33 6.42
N LEU A 68 -7.14 -12.18 7.26
CA LEU A 68 -7.36 -12.18 8.68
C LEU A 68 -6.53 -11.08 9.36
N GLU A 69 -6.94 -10.63 10.54
CA GLU A 69 -6.28 -9.52 11.25
C GLU A 69 -4.77 -9.76 11.47
N HIS A 70 -4.38 -11.01 11.75
CA HIS A 70 -2.98 -11.38 11.96
C HIS A 70 -2.20 -11.65 10.67
N GLU A 71 -2.86 -11.63 9.52
CA GLU A 71 -2.26 -11.78 8.19
C GLU A 71 -2.05 -10.44 7.48
N ARG A 72 -2.47 -9.34 8.12
CA ARG A 72 -2.30 -8.01 7.54
C ARG A 72 -0.83 -7.70 7.29
N ILE A 73 -0.58 -7.02 6.19
CA ILE A 73 0.75 -6.51 5.85
C ILE A 73 1.06 -5.33 6.77
N ASN A 74 2.01 -5.50 7.67
CA ASN A 74 2.52 -4.40 8.49
C ASN A 74 3.41 -3.51 7.64
N CYS A 75 3.00 -2.25 7.42
CA CYS A 75 3.79 -1.33 6.60
C CYS A 75 3.99 0.04 7.26
N GLN A 76 5.03 0.71 6.79
CA GLN A 76 5.35 2.07 7.16
C GLN A 76 5.72 2.88 5.93
N ILE A 77 5.13 4.05 5.79
CA ILE A 77 5.49 5.05 4.80
C ILE A 77 6.05 6.26 5.56
N SER A 78 7.34 6.49 5.42
CA SER A 78 8.03 7.64 6.01
C SER A 78 8.26 8.69 4.92
N ILE A 79 7.66 9.85 5.07
CA ILE A 79 7.67 10.95 4.10
C ILE A 79 8.48 12.10 4.65
N VAL A 80 9.38 12.65 3.86
CA VAL A 80 10.09 13.90 4.14
C VAL A 80 9.61 14.93 3.13
N LEU A 81 8.96 16.00 3.62
CA LEU A 81 8.56 17.13 2.78
C LEU A 81 9.79 18.01 2.55
N THR A 82 10.29 18.06 1.32
CA THR A 82 11.52 18.76 0.95
C THR A 82 11.27 20.16 0.41
N GLY A 83 10.04 20.51 0.10
CA GLY A 83 9.64 21.82 -0.38
C GLY A 83 8.15 21.97 -0.55
N ALA A 84 7.70 23.22 -0.58
CA ALA A 84 6.31 23.55 -0.84
C ALA A 84 6.23 24.88 -1.62
N SER A 85 5.15 25.03 -2.40
CA SER A 85 4.83 26.26 -3.12
C SER A 85 3.50 26.86 -2.64
N THR A 86 3.24 28.10 -3.02
CA THR A 86 2.06 28.87 -2.60
C THR A 86 0.73 28.33 -3.17
N ASP A 87 0.79 27.43 -4.14
CA ASP A 87 -0.35 26.76 -4.77
C ASP A 87 -0.65 25.37 -4.21
N TYR A 88 -0.20 25.11 -2.97
CA TYR A 88 -0.36 23.83 -2.28
C TYR A 88 0.30 22.63 -2.98
N THR A 89 1.35 22.87 -3.76
CA THR A 89 2.17 21.83 -4.36
C THR A 89 3.37 21.55 -3.46
N TYR A 90 3.55 20.27 -3.11
CA TYR A 90 4.60 19.79 -2.22
C TYR A 90 5.57 18.89 -2.96
N SER A 91 6.86 19.02 -2.67
CA SER A 91 7.90 18.09 -3.07
C SER A 91 8.26 17.21 -1.88
N ALA A 92 8.46 15.92 -2.11
CA ALA A 92 8.71 14.95 -1.06
C ALA A 92 9.65 13.83 -1.50
N GLU A 93 10.28 13.22 -0.51
CA GLU A 93 10.93 11.92 -0.59
C GLU A 93 10.21 10.95 0.33
N ALA A 94 10.22 9.67 -0.01
CA ALA A 94 9.56 8.66 0.81
C ALA A 94 10.40 7.38 0.95
N VAL A 95 10.28 6.74 2.11
CA VAL A 95 10.75 5.37 2.35
C VAL A 95 9.53 4.53 2.68
N ILE A 96 9.32 3.50 1.89
CA ILE A 96 8.23 2.54 2.04
C ILE A 96 8.82 1.22 2.51
N SER A 97 8.33 0.70 3.61
CA SER A 97 8.72 -0.62 4.13
C SER A 97 7.51 -1.46 4.45
N ALA A 98 7.59 -2.75 4.14
CA ALA A 98 6.56 -3.72 4.51
C ALA A 98 7.20 -4.94 5.18
N ARG A 99 6.43 -5.56 6.07
CA ARG A 99 6.81 -6.76 6.82
C ARG A 99 5.69 -7.78 6.73
N ARG A 100 6.06 -9.03 6.76
CA ARG A 100 5.13 -10.16 6.86
C ARG A 100 5.43 -11.01 8.10
N PRO A 101 4.42 -11.61 8.74
CA PRO A 101 4.64 -12.57 9.80
C PRO A 101 5.33 -13.85 9.27
N ILE A 102 6.18 -14.46 10.09
CA ILE A 102 6.76 -15.78 9.83
C ILE A 102 5.81 -16.81 10.44
N TYR A 103 5.31 -17.73 9.62
CA TYR A 103 4.30 -18.71 10.01
C TYR A 103 4.69 -19.51 11.27
N GLY A 104 3.77 -19.60 12.23
CA GLY A 104 3.96 -20.32 13.47
C GLY A 104 4.90 -19.65 14.48
N THR A 105 5.25 -18.39 14.29
CA THR A 105 6.11 -17.60 15.20
C THR A 105 5.46 -16.28 15.58
N MET A 106 6.07 -15.57 16.53
CA MET A 106 5.76 -14.15 16.84
C MET A 106 6.71 -13.20 16.10
N GLN A 107 7.53 -13.71 15.18
CA GLN A 107 8.52 -12.92 14.45
C GLN A 107 7.97 -12.46 13.10
N GLU A 108 8.51 -11.33 12.64
CA GLU A 108 8.25 -10.80 11.32
C GLU A 108 9.54 -10.74 10.52
N THR A 109 9.42 -10.82 9.20
CA THR A 109 10.51 -10.57 8.27
C THR A 109 10.17 -9.39 7.36
N THR A 110 11.18 -8.64 6.96
CA THR A 110 11.01 -7.57 5.98
C THR A 110 10.73 -8.17 4.61
N SER A 111 9.61 -7.79 4.02
CA SER A 111 9.29 -8.14 2.64
C SER A 111 9.92 -7.18 1.65
N ILE A 112 9.78 -5.87 1.87
CA ILE A 112 10.43 -4.84 1.04
C ILE A 112 10.88 -3.63 1.85
N ILE A 113 11.92 -2.94 1.34
CA ILE A 113 12.26 -1.56 1.70
C ILE A 113 12.59 -0.83 0.39
N LEU A 114 11.84 0.20 0.08
CA LEU A 114 12.00 1.02 -1.12
C LEU A 114 12.18 2.49 -0.74
N SER A 115 13.08 3.19 -1.43
CA SER A 115 13.29 4.63 -1.29
C SER A 115 12.94 5.31 -2.62
N ASP A 116 12.10 6.34 -2.52
CA ASP A 116 11.69 7.17 -3.65
C ASP A 116 12.02 8.63 -3.36
N GLN A 117 12.77 9.26 -4.25
CA GLN A 117 13.27 10.64 -4.09
C GLN A 117 12.63 11.61 -5.09
N ALA A 118 11.61 11.19 -5.83
CA ALA A 118 11.03 11.97 -6.91
C ALA A 118 9.50 12.00 -6.82
N TRP A 119 8.98 12.64 -5.79
CA TRP A 119 7.55 12.77 -5.59
C TRP A 119 7.14 14.23 -5.46
N GLN A 120 6.17 14.64 -6.26
CA GLN A 120 5.52 15.94 -6.17
C GLN A 120 4.02 15.76 -6.30
N PHE A 121 3.26 16.42 -5.43
CA PHE A 121 1.81 16.31 -5.39
C PHE A 121 1.16 17.62 -4.94
N SER A 122 -0.12 17.79 -5.25
CA SER A 122 -0.94 18.90 -4.75
C SER A 122 -1.83 18.42 -3.61
N TYR A 123 -1.87 19.21 -2.53
CA TYR A 123 -2.74 18.91 -1.39
C TYR A 123 -3.35 20.19 -0.81
N PRO A 124 -4.39 20.73 -1.47
CA PRO A 124 -5.13 21.88 -0.96
C PRO A 124 -6.02 21.51 0.22
N GLU A 125 -6.34 22.48 1.05
CA GLU A 125 -7.22 22.32 2.21
C GLU A 125 -8.61 21.79 1.81
N GLY A 126 -9.12 20.83 2.60
CA GLY A 126 -10.45 20.24 2.38
C GLY A 126 -10.52 19.23 1.24
N ARG A 127 -9.39 18.81 0.69
CA ARG A 127 -9.35 17.75 -0.33
C ARG A 127 -9.63 16.39 0.30
N SER A 128 -10.57 15.64 -0.30
CA SER A 128 -10.79 14.22 0.02
C SER A 128 -9.92 13.34 -0.87
N LEU A 129 -9.30 12.32 -0.30
CA LEU A 129 -8.55 11.31 -1.04
C LEU A 129 -9.53 10.21 -1.50
N VAL A 130 -9.58 9.96 -2.80
CA VAL A 130 -10.45 8.96 -3.41
C VAL A 130 -9.63 8.05 -4.30
N HIS A 131 -9.80 6.74 -4.13
CA HIS A 131 -9.19 5.76 -5.01
C HIS A 131 -9.95 5.74 -6.36
N ASP A 132 -9.20 5.83 -7.47
CA ASP A 132 -9.76 5.79 -8.82
C ASP A 132 -8.80 5.04 -9.76
N GLU A 133 -9.18 3.84 -10.16
CA GLU A 133 -8.38 3.01 -11.06
C GLU A 133 -8.37 3.51 -12.52
N LEU A 134 -9.16 4.54 -12.85
CA LEU A 134 -9.30 5.06 -14.22
C LEU A 134 -8.61 6.40 -14.43
N SER A 135 -8.23 7.08 -13.37
CA SER A 135 -7.57 8.38 -13.45
C SER A 135 -6.35 8.46 -12.54
N PHE A 136 -5.31 9.16 -13.00
CA PHE A 136 -4.10 9.36 -12.22
C PHE A 136 -4.14 10.69 -11.47
N GLU A 137 -3.87 10.62 -10.18
CA GLU A 137 -3.63 11.76 -9.30
C GLU A 137 -2.31 11.55 -8.54
N ALA A 138 -1.46 12.58 -8.49
CA ALA A 138 -0.08 12.42 -8.04
C ALA A 138 0.06 12.01 -6.55
N LEU A 139 -0.91 12.35 -5.70
CA LEU A 139 -0.90 11.97 -4.28
C LEU A 139 -1.39 10.54 -4.07
N THR A 140 -2.62 10.25 -4.52
CA THR A 140 -3.24 8.93 -4.35
C THR A 140 -2.58 7.88 -5.22
N GLY A 141 -2.24 8.19 -6.48
CA GLY A 141 -1.54 7.27 -7.37
C GLY A 141 -0.15 6.84 -6.86
N PHE A 142 0.52 7.69 -6.06
CA PHE A 142 1.75 7.27 -5.38
C PHE A 142 1.46 6.18 -4.34
N VAL A 143 0.44 6.36 -3.52
CA VAL A 143 0.05 5.38 -2.50
C VAL A 143 -0.45 4.09 -3.16
N ASP A 144 -1.27 4.20 -4.20
CA ASP A 144 -1.81 3.07 -4.97
C ASP A 144 -0.68 2.21 -5.55
N TYR A 145 0.29 2.85 -6.21
CA TYR A 145 1.45 2.17 -6.78
C TYR A 145 2.21 1.36 -5.72
N TYR A 146 2.51 1.97 -4.57
CA TYR A 146 3.24 1.28 -3.51
C TYR A 146 2.39 0.25 -2.77
N ALA A 147 1.08 0.45 -2.63
CA ALA A 147 0.16 -0.56 -2.11
C ALA A 147 0.15 -1.80 -2.99
N TYR A 148 0.02 -1.62 -4.31
CA TYR A 148 0.09 -2.75 -5.25
C TYR A 148 1.46 -3.42 -5.28
N LEU A 149 2.57 -2.68 -5.16
CA LEU A 149 3.89 -3.30 -5.03
C LEU A 149 4.00 -4.14 -3.74
N MET A 150 3.56 -3.61 -2.59
CA MET A 150 3.58 -4.34 -1.33
C MET A 150 2.76 -5.63 -1.42
N LEU A 151 1.56 -5.58 -2.01
CA LEU A 151 0.74 -6.76 -2.28
C LEU A 151 1.45 -7.74 -3.22
N GLY A 152 2.05 -7.25 -4.31
CA GLY A 152 2.79 -8.08 -5.24
C GLY A 152 3.90 -8.89 -4.56
N PHE A 153 4.71 -8.24 -3.73
CA PHE A 153 5.76 -8.92 -2.97
C PHE A 153 5.19 -9.84 -1.88
N ASP A 154 4.12 -9.46 -1.22
CA ASP A 154 3.48 -10.30 -0.22
C ASP A 154 2.96 -11.59 -0.85
N PHE A 155 2.20 -11.51 -1.94
CA PHE A 155 1.69 -12.67 -2.66
C PHE A 155 2.80 -13.53 -3.27
N ASP A 156 3.90 -12.94 -3.77
CA ASP A 156 5.10 -13.67 -4.19
C ASP A 156 5.76 -14.44 -3.04
N SER A 157 5.60 -13.98 -1.81
CA SER A 157 6.12 -14.67 -0.64
C SER A 157 5.33 -15.92 -0.25
N PHE A 158 4.10 -16.07 -0.76
CA PHE A 158 3.21 -17.22 -0.46
C PHE A 158 3.09 -18.21 -1.61
N ALA A 159 3.20 -17.74 -2.87
CA ALA A 159 3.11 -18.57 -4.05
C ALA A 159 4.10 -18.09 -5.12
N GLU A 160 4.69 -19.02 -5.88
CA GLU A 160 5.59 -18.68 -6.98
C GLU A 160 4.88 -17.77 -7.99
N LEU A 161 5.44 -16.57 -8.21
CA LEU A 161 4.88 -15.55 -9.10
C LEU A 161 3.44 -15.13 -8.75
N GLY A 162 3.04 -15.34 -7.49
CA GLY A 162 1.68 -15.04 -7.01
C GLY A 162 1.32 -13.55 -7.07
N GLY A 163 2.31 -12.66 -7.07
CA GLY A 163 2.14 -11.22 -7.15
C GLY A 163 1.85 -10.65 -8.54
N ASN A 164 1.74 -11.47 -9.59
CA ASN A 164 1.59 -11.00 -10.98
C ASN A 164 0.42 -10.03 -11.16
N GLU A 165 -0.74 -10.31 -10.56
CA GLU A 165 -1.92 -9.46 -10.64
C GLU A 165 -1.65 -8.06 -10.07
N TYR A 166 -0.97 -7.99 -8.93
CA TYR A 166 -0.71 -6.71 -8.26
C TYR A 166 0.41 -5.92 -8.93
N PHE A 167 1.43 -6.57 -9.46
CA PHE A 167 2.42 -5.90 -10.29
C PHE A 167 1.80 -5.36 -11.59
N ALA A 168 0.80 -6.07 -12.18
CA ALA A 168 0.05 -5.54 -13.30
C ALA A 168 -0.74 -4.28 -12.92
N LYS A 169 -1.44 -4.28 -11.77
CA LYS A 169 -2.13 -3.09 -11.27
C LYS A 169 -1.17 -1.92 -10.98
N ALA A 170 0.02 -2.20 -10.43
CA ALA A 170 1.06 -1.18 -10.26
C ALA A 170 1.55 -0.62 -11.63
N GLN A 171 1.63 -1.47 -12.67
CA GLN A 171 1.94 -1.03 -14.03
C GLN A 171 0.83 -0.15 -14.60
N ASP A 172 -0.46 -0.48 -14.36
CA ASP A 172 -1.58 0.34 -14.80
C ASP A 172 -1.51 1.77 -14.21
N VAL A 173 -1.15 1.91 -12.93
CA VAL A 173 -0.91 3.23 -12.32
C VAL A 173 0.21 3.98 -13.03
N VAL A 174 1.33 3.30 -13.35
CA VAL A 174 2.43 3.91 -14.11
C VAL A 174 1.98 4.33 -15.51
N ASP A 175 1.18 3.53 -16.19
CA ASP A 175 0.69 3.81 -17.54
C ASP A 175 -0.28 5.01 -17.55
N LEU A 176 -1.17 5.11 -16.58
CA LEU A 176 -2.03 6.27 -16.37
C LEU A 176 -1.19 7.54 -16.11
N ALA A 177 -0.12 7.41 -15.32
CA ALA A 177 0.77 8.52 -15.00
C ALA A 177 1.58 9.05 -16.22
N GLN A 178 1.81 8.23 -17.26
CA GLN A 178 2.54 8.65 -18.47
C GLN A 178 1.86 9.81 -19.20
N SER A 179 0.52 9.92 -19.12
CA SER A 179 -0.23 11.02 -19.72
C SER A 179 -0.12 12.31 -18.92
N SER A 180 0.33 12.23 -17.67
CA SER A 180 0.59 13.36 -16.80
C SER A 180 2.06 13.78 -16.88
N SER A 181 2.38 15.03 -16.58
CA SER A 181 3.77 15.47 -16.43
C SER A 181 4.31 15.30 -15.01
N ALA A 182 3.73 14.37 -14.24
CA ALA A 182 4.09 14.14 -12.85
C ALA A 182 5.53 13.62 -12.71
N ILE A 183 6.25 14.17 -11.73
CA ILE A 183 7.66 13.87 -11.50
C ILE A 183 7.82 12.42 -10.99
N GLY A 184 8.83 11.71 -11.50
CA GLY A 184 9.21 10.36 -11.06
C GLY A 184 8.45 9.23 -11.74
N TRP A 185 7.54 9.51 -12.69
CA TRP A 185 6.74 8.50 -13.38
C TRP A 185 7.21 8.20 -14.81
N ALA A 186 7.94 9.12 -15.42
CA ALA A 186 8.41 8.93 -16.79
C ALA A 186 9.49 7.82 -16.88
N ARG A 187 9.43 7.06 -17.96
CA ARG A 187 10.52 6.16 -18.34
C ARG A 187 11.81 6.97 -18.52
N SER A 188 12.87 6.62 -17.78
CA SER A 188 14.18 7.27 -17.87
C SER A 188 15.25 6.28 -18.26
N SER A 189 15.97 6.56 -19.31
CA SER A 189 17.14 5.77 -19.72
C SER A 189 18.37 6.03 -18.85
N ASN A 190 18.45 7.22 -18.25
CA ASN A 190 19.62 7.65 -17.45
C ASN A 190 19.51 7.29 -15.98
N ASN A 191 18.29 7.04 -15.48
CA ASN A 191 18.03 6.61 -14.11
C ASN A 191 17.16 5.35 -14.16
N ARG A 192 17.76 4.20 -13.91
CA ARG A 192 17.02 2.91 -13.82
C ARG A 192 16.35 2.70 -12.49
N ARG A 193 16.62 3.53 -11.48
CA ARG A 193 15.96 3.49 -10.16
C ARG A 193 14.75 4.41 -10.19
N ASN A 194 13.68 4.00 -10.85
CA ASN A 194 12.43 4.73 -10.94
C ASN A 194 11.24 3.76 -10.94
N ARG A 195 10.04 4.28 -10.71
CA ARG A 195 8.80 3.48 -10.59
C ARG A 195 8.52 2.66 -11.85
N PHE A 196 8.68 3.27 -13.02
CA PHE A 196 8.48 2.59 -14.31
C PHE A 196 9.39 1.35 -14.44
N THR A 197 10.70 1.50 -14.20
CA THR A 197 11.64 0.40 -14.35
C THR A 197 11.40 -0.69 -13.31
N LEU A 198 11.09 -0.32 -12.06
CA LEU A 198 10.87 -1.30 -11.00
C LEU A 198 9.72 -2.25 -11.34
N VAL A 199 8.55 -1.72 -11.70
CA VAL A 199 7.41 -2.59 -12.02
C VAL A 199 7.61 -3.33 -13.33
N ALA A 200 8.24 -2.71 -14.34
CA ALA A 200 8.57 -3.39 -15.60
C ALA A 200 9.52 -4.57 -15.39
N ASP A 201 10.49 -4.45 -14.48
CA ASP A 201 11.38 -5.55 -14.09
C ASP A 201 10.63 -6.67 -13.39
N MET A 202 9.68 -6.35 -12.48
CA MET A 202 8.83 -7.35 -11.81
C MET A 202 7.91 -8.10 -12.78
N MET A 203 7.51 -7.47 -13.89
CA MET A 203 6.68 -8.07 -14.94
C MET A 203 7.51 -8.81 -16.01
N ASN A 204 8.82 -8.70 -15.97
CA ASN A 204 9.71 -9.28 -16.98
C ASN A 204 10.13 -10.70 -16.56
N SER A 205 9.85 -11.70 -17.41
CA SER A 205 10.19 -13.10 -17.16
C SER A 205 11.69 -13.38 -16.93
N SER A 206 12.57 -12.45 -17.33
CA SER A 206 13.99 -12.54 -16.99
C SER A 206 14.29 -12.45 -15.49
N TYR A 207 13.36 -11.94 -14.71
CA TYR A 207 13.44 -11.84 -13.24
C TYR A 207 12.58 -12.88 -12.51
N ASP A 208 11.93 -13.80 -13.22
CA ASP A 208 11.10 -14.84 -12.59
C ASP A 208 11.89 -15.68 -11.58
N ASP A 209 13.16 -16.02 -11.89
CA ASP A 209 13.99 -16.81 -10.98
C ASP A 209 14.34 -16.04 -9.70
N LEU A 210 14.47 -14.72 -9.75
CA LEU A 210 14.62 -13.89 -8.56
C LEU A 210 13.35 -13.94 -7.68
N ARG A 211 12.17 -13.84 -8.31
CA ARG A 211 10.88 -13.91 -7.64
C ARG A 211 10.62 -15.31 -7.05
N ARG A 212 11.01 -16.38 -7.75
CA ARG A 212 10.96 -17.75 -7.21
C ARG A 212 11.92 -17.94 -6.03
N ALA A 213 13.14 -17.39 -6.10
CA ALA A 213 14.06 -17.41 -4.96
C ALA A 213 13.51 -16.64 -3.75
N TYR A 214 12.78 -15.53 -3.98
CA TYR A 214 12.08 -14.79 -2.94
C TYR A 214 10.98 -15.66 -2.26
N TYR A 215 10.16 -16.38 -3.05
CA TYR A 215 9.21 -17.36 -2.56
C TYR A 215 9.88 -18.44 -1.71
N GLN A 216 10.93 -19.08 -2.23
CA GLN A 216 11.67 -20.14 -1.52
C GLN A 216 12.21 -19.63 -0.18
N TYR A 217 12.78 -18.44 -0.16
CA TYR A 217 13.28 -17.83 1.08
C TYR A 217 12.17 -17.61 2.12
N HIS A 218 11.07 -17.00 1.72
CA HIS A 218 10.00 -16.65 2.66
C HIS A 218 9.13 -17.86 3.04
N ARG A 219 8.66 -18.61 2.05
CA ARG A 219 7.69 -19.69 2.27
C ARG A 219 8.34 -21.01 2.68
N GLU A 220 9.38 -21.41 1.98
CA GLU A 220 9.98 -22.72 2.22
C GLU A 220 11.01 -22.66 3.36
N ALA A 221 11.90 -21.66 3.38
CA ALA A 221 12.90 -21.55 4.41
C ALA A 221 12.35 -20.96 5.71
N LEU A 222 11.87 -19.70 5.71
CA LEU A 222 11.45 -19.03 6.95
C LEU A 222 10.19 -19.64 7.57
N ASP A 223 9.13 -19.86 6.80
CA ASP A 223 7.89 -20.46 7.31
C ASP A 223 8.06 -21.97 7.60
N GLY A 224 9.03 -22.62 6.97
CA GLY A 224 9.41 -24.01 7.22
C GLY A 224 10.28 -24.23 8.45
N PHE A 225 11.01 -23.20 8.88
CA PHE A 225 12.03 -23.28 9.93
C PHE A 225 11.49 -23.81 11.27
N THR A 226 10.26 -23.46 11.63
CA THR A 226 9.62 -23.96 12.87
C THR A 226 9.23 -25.43 12.80
N ARG A 227 9.09 -25.99 11.59
CA ARG A 227 8.74 -27.42 11.38
C ARG A 227 9.96 -28.31 11.28
N ASN A 228 11.06 -27.82 10.71
CA ASN A 228 12.33 -28.49 10.52
C ASN A 228 13.49 -27.53 10.85
N PRO A 229 13.83 -27.36 12.15
CA PRO A 229 14.87 -26.40 12.56
C PRO A 229 16.31 -26.90 12.30
N ASP A 230 16.51 -28.12 11.77
CA ASP A 230 17.82 -28.77 11.51
C ASP A 230 18.29 -28.57 10.07
#